data_89996aa18e97fe44c91dd3c7180aa53f
#
_entry.id   89996aa18e97fe44c91dd3c7180aa53f
#
_cell.length_a   1.000
_cell.length_b   1.000
_cell.length_c   1.000
_cell.angle_alpha   90.00
_cell.angle_beta   90.00
_cell.angle_gamma   90.00
#
_symmetry.space_group_name_H-M   'P 1'
#
loop_
_entity.id
_entity.type
_entity.pdbx_description
1 polymer ?
#
loop_
_entity_poly.entity_id
_entity_poly.type
_entity_poly.pdbx_seq_one_letter_code
_entity_poly.pdbx_strand_id
1 'polypeptide(L)'
;MKPKDFMVTLQRKVAFGAVGPSAVRGQGKGVLRASQDFCSQIALARVPKSSAKRYQIWLNRQTEFLLEALPIKNRPWGAARKAINLFLRDALYNKYLSRQFKLRSVEAWLEIPLDSAVVKGLKSHDHRGELPRWPGLKNLTQDVSEVFQVFASKQATLKGIARVHLDMYLWLDNR
;
A
#
# COMPACT_ATOMS: atom_id res chain seq x y z
N MET A 1 -13.84 -22.08 17.05
CA MET A 1 -13.15 -20.76 16.97
C MET A 1 -14.20 -19.66 17.09
N LYS A 2 -14.02 -18.73 18.02
CA LYS A 2 -14.98 -17.60 18.17
C LYS A 2 -14.89 -16.68 16.94
N PRO A 3 -15.96 -16.00 16.51
CA PRO A 3 -15.96 -15.12 15.34
C PRO A 3 -14.83 -14.05 15.37
N LYS A 4 -14.51 -13.54 16.56
CA LYS A 4 -13.42 -12.57 16.76
C LYS A 4 -12.05 -13.18 16.43
N ASP A 5 -11.81 -14.42 16.82
CA ASP A 5 -10.55 -15.12 16.58
C ASP A 5 -10.36 -15.42 15.09
N PHE A 6 -11.48 -15.70 14.38
CA PHE A 6 -11.48 -15.88 12.92
C PHE A 6 -10.98 -14.62 12.21
N MET A 7 -11.51 -13.44 12.55
CA MET A 7 -11.13 -12.19 11.90
C MET A 7 -9.68 -11.82 12.15
N VAL A 8 -9.19 -12.02 13.38
CA VAL A 8 -7.77 -11.81 13.71
C VAL A 8 -6.86 -12.74 12.92
N THR A 9 -7.20 -14.03 12.86
CA THR A 9 -6.45 -15.02 12.10
C THR A 9 -6.46 -14.70 10.60
N LEU A 10 -7.62 -14.30 10.07
CA LEU A 10 -7.77 -13.93 8.67
C LEU A 10 -6.95 -12.68 8.32
N GLN A 11 -7.00 -11.64 9.15
CA GLN A 11 -6.20 -10.43 8.96
C GLN A 11 -4.71 -10.75 8.94
N ARG A 12 -4.24 -11.59 9.88
CA ARG A 12 -2.85 -12.05 9.91
C ARG A 12 -2.48 -12.78 8.61
N LYS A 13 -3.33 -13.72 8.16
CA LYS A 13 -3.10 -14.44 6.89
C LYS A 13 -3.00 -13.48 5.71
N VAL A 14 -3.90 -12.49 5.62
CA VAL A 14 -3.85 -11.49 4.55
C VAL A 14 -2.59 -10.64 4.64
N ALA A 15 -2.19 -10.18 5.82
CA ALA A 15 -0.97 -9.39 6.00
C ALA A 15 0.29 -10.15 5.56
N PHE A 16 0.40 -11.43 5.91
CA PHE A 16 1.54 -12.28 5.56
C PHE A 16 1.57 -12.63 4.06
N GLY A 17 0.41 -12.76 3.44
CA GLY A 17 0.30 -12.97 1.99
C GLY A 17 0.61 -11.71 1.18
N ALA A 18 0.06 -10.57 1.59
CA ALA A 18 0.23 -9.29 0.91
C ALA A 18 1.68 -8.79 0.96
N VAL A 19 2.32 -8.90 2.13
CA VAL A 19 3.71 -8.47 2.33
C VAL A 19 4.62 -9.68 2.17
N GLY A 20 4.83 -10.11 0.93
CA GLY A 20 5.74 -11.20 0.59
C GLY A 20 7.22 -10.76 0.51
N PRO A 21 8.17 -11.72 0.33
CA PRO A 21 9.60 -11.40 0.24
C PRO A 21 9.95 -10.37 -0.84
N SER A 22 9.24 -10.38 -1.97
CA SER A 22 9.45 -9.42 -3.07
C SER A 22 9.04 -7.99 -2.71
N ALA A 23 8.11 -7.82 -1.78
CA ALA A 23 7.58 -6.51 -1.39
C ALA A 23 8.66 -5.61 -0.77
N VAL A 24 9.58 -6.21 0.01
CA VAL A 24 10.62 -5.51 0.77
C VAL A 24 12.03 -6.05 0.49
N ARG A 25 12.23 -6.62 -0.72
CA ARG A 25 13.54 -7.17 -1.13
C ARG A 25 14.64 -6.10 -1.04
N GLY A 26 15.78 -6.46 -0.46
CA GLY A 26 16.94 -5.56 -0.34
C GLY A 26 16.80 -4.46 0.72
N GLN A 27 15.75 -4.46 1.54
CA GLN A 27 15.54 -3.42 2.55
C GLN A 27 16.21 -3.73 3.90
N GLY A 28 16.77 -4.92 4.07
CA GLY A 28 17.51 -5.31 5.27
C GLY A 28 16.89 -6.50 6.02
N LYS A 29 17.72 -7.09 6.91
CA LYS A 29 17.34 -8.25 7.71
C LYS A 29 16.20 -7.90 8.67
N GLY A 30 15.18 -8.74 8.73
CA GLY A 30 14.04 -8.58 9.66
C GLY A 30 12.94 -7.62 9.17
N VAL A 31 13.16 -6.80 8.13
CA VAL A 31 12.16 -5.85 7.60
C VAL A 31 10.89 -6.56 7.14
N LEU A 32 11.01 -7.70 6.45
CA LEU A 32 9.86 -8.49 6.02
C LEU A 32 8.98 -8.88 7.22
N ARG A 33 9.58 -9.49 8.23
CA ARG A 33 8.84 -9.97 9.39
C ARG A 33 8.20 -8.83 10.19
N ALA A 34 8.94 -7.75 10.44
CA ALA A 34 8.43 -6.57 11.13
C ALA A 34 7.24 -5.96 10.38
N SER A 35 7.32 -5.86 9.04
CA SER A 35 6.22 -5.35 8.21
C SER A 35 4.99 -6.26 8.25
N GLN A 36 5.16 -7.58 8.19
CA GLN A 36 4.07 -8.55 8.30
C GLN A 36 3.38 -8.47 9.67
N ASP A 37 4.16 -8.48 10.74
CA ASP A 37 3.64 -8.42 12.11
C ASP A 37 2.91 -7.09 12.35
N PHE A 38 3.48 -5.96 11.92
CA PHE A 38 2.83 -4.66 12.00
C PHE A 38 1.49 -4.63 11.24
N CYS A 39 1.49 -5.01 9.96
CA CYS A 39 0.27 -5.02 9.14
C CYS A 39 -0.81 -5.93 9.74
N SER A 40 -0.42 -7.06 10.34
CA SER A 40 -1.35 -7.98 11.00
C SER A 40 -2.05 -7.36 12.22
N GLN A 41 -1.49 -6.30 12.80
CA GLN A 41 -1.99 -5.61 14.00
C GLN A 41 -2.66 -4.26 13.69
N ILE A 42 -2.66 -3.80 12.44
CA ILE A 42 -3.35 -2.56 12.06
C ILE A 42 -4.83 -2.66 12.45
N ALA A 43 -5.31 -1.69 13.24
CA ALA A 43 -6.70 -1.62 13.67
C ALA A 43 -7.60 -1.17 12.50
N LEU A 44 -7.99 -2.08 11.60
CA LEU A 44 -8.81 -1.79 10.42
C LEU A 44 -10.14 -1.09 10.76
N ALA A 45 -10.68 -1.33 11.95
CA ALA A 45 -11.87 -0.63 12.45
C ALA A 45 -11.66 0.89 12.61
N ARG A 46 -10.41 1.32 12.82
CA ARG A 46 -10.03 2.73 13.01
C ARG A 46 -9.64 3.45 11.71
N VAL A 47 -9.70 2.78 10.57
CA VAL A 47 -9.49 3.44 9.27
C VAL A 47 -10.52 4.56 9.11
N PRO A 48 -10.10 5.83 8.94
CA PRO A 48 -11.03 6.94 8.79
C PRO A 48 -11.84 6.84 7.50
N LYS A 49 -13.16 7.00 7.63
CA LYS A 49 -14.13 6.89 6.54
C LYS A 49 -14.86 8.21 6.25
N SER A 50 -14.50 9.27 6.97
CA SER A 50 -15.20 10.56 6.90
C SER A 50 -14.66 11.49 5.80
N SER A 51 -13.37 11.40 5.45
CA SER A 51 -12.78 12.19 4.36
C SER A 51 -11.42 11.63 3.92
N ALA A 52 -11.06 11.90 2.67
CA ALA A 52 -9.75 11.55 2.10
C ALA A 52 -8.60 12.16 2.90
N LYS A 53 -8.75 13.43 3.36
CA LYS A 53 -7.74 14.11 4.19
C LYS A 53 -7.45 13.36 5.49
N ARG A 54 -8.50 12.93 6.22
CA ARG A 54 -8.33 12.16 7.47
C ARG A 54 -7.72 10.79 7.20
N TYR A 55 -8.11 10.15 6.11
CA TYR A 55 -7.51 8.89 5.67
C TYR A 55 -6.01 9.06 5.41
N GLN A 56 -5.61 10.10 4.67
CA GLN A 56 -4.20 10.37 4.35
C GLN A 56 -3.37 10.64 5.61
N ILE A 57 -3.89 11.45 6.55
CA ILE A 57 -3.22 11.69 7.85
C ILE A 57 -3.04 10.37 8.61
N TRP A 58 -4.06 9.53 8.65
CA TRP A 58 -4.00 8.22 9.29
C TRP A 58 -2.96 7.32 8.61
N LEU A 59 -2.96 7.25 7.29
CA LEU A 59 -2.03 6.44 6.51
C LEU A 59 -0.57 6.88 6.73
N ASN A 60 -0.32 8.19 6.76
CA ASN A 60 1.00 8.73 7.07
C ASN A 60 1.45 8.29 8.47
N ARG A 61 0.57 8.39 9.46
CA ARG A 61 0.85 7.97 10.83
C ARG A 61 1.13 6.46 10.94
N GLN A 62 0.40 5.62 10.20
CA GLN A 62 0.70 4.19 10.14
C GLN A 62 2.08 3.94 9.52
N THR A 63 2.47 4.73 8.52
CA THR A 63 3.79 4.61 7.89
C THR A 63 4.90 4.95 8.90
N GLU A 64 4.76 6.02 9.68
CA GLU A 64 5.71 6.39 10.73
C GLU A 64 5.81 5.30 11.81
N PHE A 65 4.70 4.77 12.28
CA PHE A 65 4.71 3.67 13.26
C PHE A 65 5.41 2.42 12.73
N LEU A 66 5.21 2.07 11.46
CA LEU A 66 5.95 0.97 10.86
C LEU A 66 7.44 1.28 10.77
N LEU A 67 7.82 2.50 10.39
CA LEU A 67 9.23 2.92 10.36
C LEU A 67 9.91 2.78 11.72
N GLU A 68 9.22 3.15 12.80
CA GLU A 68 9.72 2.99 14.16
C GLU A 68 9.89 1.52 14.56
N ALA A 69 9.02 0.65 14.06
CA ALA A 69 9.05 -0.79 14.32
C ALA A 69 10.10 -1.56 13.50
N LEU A 70 10.69 -0.95 12.45
CA LEU A 70 11.69 -1.63 11.62
C LEU A 70 13.00 -1.83 12.38
N PRO A 71 13.60 -3.05 12.35
CA PRO A 71 14.82 -3.40 13.09
C PRO A 71 16.11 -2.93 12.38
N ILE A 72 16.07 -1.82 11.66
CA ILE A 72 17.18 -1.27 10.86
C ILE A 72 17.34 0.24 11.07
N LYS A 73 18.59 0.73 11.00
CA LYS A 73 18.89 2.16 11.18
C LYS A 73 18.35 3.04 10.05
N ASN A 74 18.55 2.60 8.80
CA ASN A 74 18.03 3.31 7.62
C ASN A 74 16.58 2.90 7.40
N ARG A 75 15.67 3.67 7.92
CA ARG A 75 14.23 3.42 7.88
C ARG A 75 13.64 3.81 6.53
N PRO A 76 13.53 2.89 5.53
CA PRO A 76 13.11 3.21 4.17
C PRO A 76 11.60 3.50 4.14
N TRP A 77 11.24 4.77 4.04
CA TRP A 77 9.85 5.21 4.01
C TRP A 77 9.05 4.50 2.90
N GLY A 78 9.63 4.40 1.70
CA GLY A 78 8.98 3.76 0.56
C GLY A 78 8.63 2.28 0.80
N ALA A 79 9.50 1.53 1.50
CA ALA A 79 9.21 0.14 1.83
C ALA A 79 8.09 0.01 2.86
N ALA A 80 8.08 0.87 3.89
CA ALA A 80 7.02 0.90 4.89
C ALA A 80 5.67 1.26 4.25
N ARG A 81 5.64 2.33 3.44
CA ARG A 81 4.41 2.75 2.72
C ARG A 81 3.91 1.65 1.78
N LYS A 82 4.80 1.04 0.99
CA LYS A 82 4.44 -0.06 0.09
C LYS A 82 3.83 -1.24 0.86
N ALA A 83 4.44 -1.65 1.97
CA ALA A 83 3.93 -2.77 2.77
C ALA A 83 2.51 -2.52 3.28
N ILE A 84 2.23 -1.32 3.79
CA ILE A 84 0.90 -0.93 4.25
C ILE A 84 -0.10 -0.89 3.08
N ASN A 85 0.29 -0.31 1.94
CA ASN A 85 -0.59 -0.22 0.77
C ASN A 85 -0.92 -1.60 0.18
N LEU A 86 0.05 -2.52 0.13
CA LEU A 86 -0.20 -3.92 -0.26
C LEU A 86 -1.20 -4.60 0.69
N PHE A 87 -0.99 -4.45 1.99
CA PHE A 87 -1.91 -5.02 2.99
C PHE A 87 -3.33 -4.43 2.88
N LEU A 88 -3.47 -3.10 2.76
CA LEU A 88 -4.77 -2.46 2.65
C LEU A 88 -5.50 -2.85 1.35
N ARG A 89 -4.78 -2.97 0.23
CA ARG A 89 -5.31 -3.49 -1.03
C ARG A 89 -5.87 -4.90 -0.86
N ASP A 90 -5.08 -5.81 -0.29
CA ASP A 90 -5.48 -7.20 -0.15
C ASP A 90 -6.57 -7.38 0.93
N ALA A 91 -6.58 -6.52 1.96
CA ALA A 91 -7.69 -6.45 2.92
C ALA A 91 -8.99 -5.95 2.26
N LEU A 92 -8.91 -4.98 1.33
CA LEU A 92 -10.05 -4.54 0.52
C LEU A 92 -10.59 -5.68 -0.36
N TYR A 93 -9.70 -6.45 -1.00
CA TYR A 93 -10.08 -7.57 -1.87
C TYR A 93 -10.61 -8.77 -1.08
N ASN A 94 -10.25 -8.90 0.19
CA ASN A 94 -10.77 -9.95 1.05
C ASN A 94 -12.23 -9.67 1.43
N LYS A 95 -13.16 -10.50 0.94
CA LYS A 95 -14.61 -10.35 1.15
C LYS A 95 -15.00 -10.12 2.62
N TYR A 96 -14.39 -10.86 3.54
CA TYR A 96 -14.75 -10.82 4.95
C TYR A 96 -14.19 -9.57 5.65
N LEU A 97 -12.88 -9.25 5.45
CA LEU A 97 -12.26 -8.05 6.01
C LEU A 97 -12.92 -6.78 5.45
N SER A 98 -13.11 -6.74 4.13
CA SER A 98 -13.72 -5.60 3.45
C SER A 98 -15.12 -5.30 3.97
N ARG A 99 -15.96 -6.34 4.12
CA ARG A 99 -17.32 -6.20 4.66
C ARG A 99 -17.32 -5.80 6.13
N GLN A 100 -16.53 -6.51 6.97
CA GLN A 100 -16.47 -6.27 8.41
C GLN A 100 -16.03 -4.86 8.75
N PHE A 101 -15.00 -4.36 8.06
CA PHE A 101 -14.40 -3.06 8.33
C PHE A 101 -14.87 -1.96 7.36
N LYS A 102 -15.83 -2.24 6.49
CA LYS A 102 -16.41 -1.29 5.50
C LYS A 102 -15.32 -0.63 4.63
N LEU A 103 -14.32 -1.40 4.17
CA LEU A 103 -13.18 -0.86 3.46
C LEU A 103 -13.52 -0.29 2.07
N ARG A 104 -14.63 -0.74 1.47
CA ARG A 104 -15.13 -0.15 0.20
C ARG A 104 -15.43 1.35 0.31
N SER A 105 -15.77 1.85 1.48
CA SER A 105 -16.01 3.29 1.67
C SER A 105 -14.76 4.15 1.55
N VAL A 106 -13.57 3.56 1.59
CA VAL A 106 -12.28 4.24 1.44
C VAL A 106 -11.52 3.81 0.18
N GLU A 107 -12.11 2.95 -0.63
CA GLU A 107 -11.50 2.37 -1.84
C GLU A 107 -10.91 3.43 -2.77
N ALA A 108 -11.64 4.52 -3.01
CA ALA A 108 -11.19 5.63 -3.85
C ALA A 108 -9.96 6.39 -3.30
N TRP A 109 -9.67 6.23 -1.99
CA TRP A 109 -8.56 6.92 -1.33
C TRP A 109 -7.31 6.04 -1.18
N LEU A 110 -7.45 4.71 -1.34
CA LEU A 110 -6.32 3.80 -1.24
C LEU A 110 -5.28 4.13 -2.31
N GLU A 111 -4.03 4.12 -1.89
CA GLU A 111 -2.90 4.35 -2.79
C GLU A 111 -2.53 3.08 -3.56
N ILE A 112 -1.99 3.26 -4.77
CA ILE A 112 -1.34 2.16 -5.49
C ILE A 112 -0.02 1.81 -4.79
N PRO A 113 0.28 0.51 -4.53
CA PRO A 113 1.56 0.10 -3.96
C PRO A 113 2.70 0.35 -4.96
N LEU A 114 3.51 1.39 -4.74
CA LEU A 114 4.60 1.75 -5.65
C LEU A 114 5.77 0.78 -5.56
N ASP A 115 6.24 0.34 -6.71
CA ASP A 115 7.53 -0.33 -6.91
C ASP A 115 8.05 -0.07 -8.34
N SER A 116 9.20 -0.67 -8.67
CA SER A 116 9.81 -0.47 -10.00
C SER A 116 8.92 -0.95 -11.15
N ALA A 117 8.14 -2.01 -10.97
CA ALA A 117 7.24 -2.53 -12.01
C ALA A 117 6.04 -1.59 -12.22
N VAL A 118 5.39 -1.19 -11.13
CA VAL A 118 4.29 -0.21 -11.15
C VAL A 118 4.76 1.11 -11.77
N VAL A 119 5.91 1.62 -11.32
CA VAL A 119 6.46 2.88 -11.86
C VAL A 119 6.82 2.76 -13.32
N LYS A 120 7.38 1.63 -13.77
CA LYS A 120 7.61 1.38 -15.20
C LYS A 120 6.31 1.46 -16.00
N GLY A 121 5.24 0.83 -15.50
CA GLY A 121 3.92 0.91 -16.11
C GLY A 121 3.34 2.33 -16.12
N LEU A 122 3.47 3.10 -15.02
CA LEU A 122 3.04 4.50 -15.00
C LEU A 122 3.82 5.35 -16.02
N LYS A 123 5.14 5.13 -16.12
CA LYS A 123 5.98 5.87 -17.08
C LYS A 123 5.66 5.57 -18.54
N SER A 124 5.17 4.38 -18.88
CA SER A 124 4.74 4.09 -20.26
C SER A 124 3.51 4.92 -20.68
N HIS A 125 2.76 5.45 -19.72
CA HIS A 125 1.63 6.36 -19.94
C HIS A 125 1.99 7.85 -19.77
N ASP A 126 3.24 8.16 -19.39
CA ASP A 126 3.71 9.53 -19.16
C ASP A 126 4.29 10.15 -20.43
N HIS A 127 3.42 10.50 -21.37
CA HIS A 127 3.82 11.12 -22.64
C HIS A 127 4.28 12.57 -22.51
N ARG A 128 4.08 13.21 -21.34
CA ARG A 128 4.44 14.61 -21.08
C ARG A 128 5.67 14.77 -20.20
N GLY A 129 6.24 13.68 -19.67
CA GLY A 129 7.37 13.74 -18.75
C GLY A 129 7.03 14.35 -17.38
N GLU A 130 5.78 14.14 -16.90
CA GLU A 130 5.31 14.66 -15.60
C GLU A 130 5.93 13.91 -14.41
N LEU A 131 6.38 12.67 -14.63
CA LEU A 131 6.88 11.80 -13.57
C LEU A 131 8.40 11.98 -13.33
N PRO A 132 8.83 12.16 -12.08
CA PRO A 132 10.24 12.26 -11.75
C PRO A 132 10.97 10.93 -11.99
N ARG A 133 12.30 10.98 -11.92
CA ARG A 133 13.12 9.76 -11.90
C ARG A 133 12.74 8.91 -10.69
N TRP A 134 12.54 7.61 -10.90
CA TRP A 134 12.29 6.67 -9.80
C TRP A 134 13.53 6.51 -8.90
N PRO A 135 13.45 6.86 -7.60
CA PRO A 135 14.62 6.78 -6.72
C PRO A 135 14.85 5.36 -6.13
N GLY A 136 13.94 4.42 -6.42
CA GLY A 136 13.88 3.14 -5.74
C GLY A 136 13.20 3.22 -4.36
N LEU A 137 12.69 2.10 -3.86
CA LEU A 137 11.97 2.05 -2.57
C LEU A 137 12.81 2.56 -1.39
N LYS A 138 14.12 2.31 -1.42
CA LYS A 138 15.04 2.72 -0.35
C LYS A 138 15.11 4.23 -0.17
N ASN A 139 15.01 4.97 -1.26
CA ASN A 139 15.19 6.43 -1.30
C ASN A 139 13.86 7.16 -1.59
N LEU A 140 12.74 6.45 -1.69
CA LEU A 140 11.44 7.06 -1.94
C LEU A 140 11.01 7.88 -0.74
N THR A 141 10.77 9.17 -0.98
CA THR A 141 10.20 10.10 0.00
C THR A 141 8.69 10.22 -0.17
N GLN A 142 8.01 10.80 0.82
CA GLN A 142 6.58 11.06 0.75
C GLN A 142 6.24 11.97 -0.43
N ASP A 143 6.97 13.07 -0.63
CA ASP A 143 6.71 14.05 -1.70
C ASP A 143 6.84 13.43 -3.09
N VAL A 144 7.90 12.64 -3.32
CA VAL A 144 8.07 11.93 -4.59
C VAL A 144 6.98 10.88 -4.80
N SER A 145 6.59 10.17 -3.74
CA SER A 145 5.47 9.22 -3.78
C SER A 145 4.17 9.92 -4.19
N GLU A 146 3.89 11.10 -3.62
CA GLU A 146 2.69 11.90 -3.92
C GLU A 146 2.55 12.20 -5.42
N VAL A 147 3.65 12.58 -6.09
CA VAL A 147 3.64 12.83 -7.55
C VAL A 147 3.19 11.59 -8.32
N PHE A 148 3.76 10.41 -7.98
CA PHE A 148 3.35 9.14 -8.61
C PHE A 148 1.89 8.79 -8.28
N GLN A 149 1.44 9.04 -7.04
CA GLN A 149 0.07 8.76 -6.61
C GLN A 149 -0.96 9.64 -7.31
N VAL A 150 -0.65 10.92 -7.51
CA VAL A 150 -1.50 11.86 -8.27
C VAL A 150 -1.60 11.41 -9.73
N PHE A 151 -0.47 11.08 -10.36
CA PHE A 151 -0.46 10.59 -11.73
C PHE A 151 -1.26 9.28 -11.87
N ALA A 152 -1.03 8.32 -10.97
CA ALA A 152 -1.79 7.06 -10.95
C ALA A 152 -3.30 7.30 -10.78
N SER A 153 -3.69 8.29 -9.98
CA SER A 153 -5.11 8.67 -9.82
C SER A 153 -5.71 9.18 -11.13
N LYS A 154 -4.98 10.03 -11.87
CA LYS A 154 -5.42 10.50 -13.21
C LYS A 154 -5.62 9.31 -14.16
N GLN A 155 -4.64 8.38 -14.23
CA GLN A 155 -4.73 7.20 -15.09
C GLN A 155 -5.88 6.26 -14.69
N ALA A 156 -6.12 6.06 -13.41
CA ALA A 156 -7.22 5.25 -12.91
C ALA A 156 -8.58 5.86 -13.27
N THR A 157 -8.72 7.19 -13.14
CA THR A 157 -9.93 7.92 -13.54
C THR A 157 -10.25 7.73 -15.02
N LEU A 158 -9.25 7.76 -15.90
CA LEU A 158 -9.43 7.51 -17.35
C LEU A 158 -9.93 6.09 -17.64
N LYS A 159 -9.61 5.13 -16.77
CA LYS A 159 -10.07 3.73 -16.86
C LYS A 159 -11.38 3.48 -16.09
N GLY A 160 -11.95 4.46 -15.41
CA GLY A 160 -13.16 4.32 -14.59
C GLY A 160 -12.99 3.44 -13.36
N ILE A 161 -11.79 3.35 -12.78
CA ILE A 161 -11.46 2.51 -11.63
C ILE A 161 -10.86 3.32 -10.47
N ALA A 162 -10.85 2.75 -9.27
CA ALA A 162 -10.10 3.32 -8.17
C ALA A 162 -8.58 3.09 -8.35
N ARG A 163 -7.77 4.06 -7.91
CA ARG A 163 -6.30 4.05 -8.05
C ARG A 163 -5.63 2.76 -7.57
N VAL A 164 -6.12 2.17 -6.49
CA VAL A 164 -5.59 0.93 -5.91
C VAL A 164 -5.67 -0.26 -6.89
N HIS A 165 -6.63 -0.25 -7.80
CA HIS A 165 -6.81 -1.35 -8.78
C HIS A 165 -5.88 -1.24 -9.98
N LEU A 166 -5.31 -0.07 -10.23
CA LEU A 166 -4.43 0.18 -11.37
C LEU A 166 -3.19 -0.73 -11.34
N ASP A 167 -2.72 -1.13 -10.14
CA ASP A 167 -1.62 -2.08 -9.97
C ASP A 167 -1.83 -3.38 -10.78
N MET A 168 -3.04 -3.92 -10.76
CA MET A 168 -3.38 -5.16 -11.50
C MET A 168 -3.32 -4.95 -13.01
N TYR A 169 -3.77 -3.80 -13.53
CA TYR A 169 -3.71 -3.48 -14.95
C TYR A 169 -2.27 -3.30 -15.42
N LEU A 170 -1.47 -2.52 -14.68
CA LEU A 170 -0.07 -2.28 -15.01
C LEU A 170 0.78 -3.56 -14.96
N TRP A 171 0.41 -4.53 -14.13
CA TRP A 171 1.08 -5.82 -14.08
C TRP A 171 0.77 -6.68 -15.31
N LEU A 172 -0.46 -6.63 -15.84
CA LEU A 172 -0.85 -7.32 -17.05
C LEU A 172 -0.18 -6.71 -18.30
N ASP A 173 -0.12 -5.39 -18.38
CA ASP A 173 0.46 -4.65 -19.51
C ASP A 173 2.00 -4.82 -19.62
N ASN A 174 2.67 -5.28 -18.57
CA ASN A 174 4.12 -5.51 -18.55
C ASN A 174 4.54 -6.98 -18.74
N ARG A 175 3.60 -7.86 -19.08
CA ARG A 175 3.86 -9.25 -19.46
C ARG A 175 3.92 -9.41 -20.96
#